data_ff3c4e36e904a51608e03997058c5740
#
_entry.id   ff3c4e36e904a51608e03997058c5740
#
_cell.length_a   1.000
_cell.length_b   1.000
_cell.length_c   1.000
_cell.angle_alpha   90.00
_cell.angle_beta   90.00
_cell.angle_gamma   90.00
#
_symmetry.space_group_name_H-M   'P 1'
#
loop_
_entity.id
_entity.type
_entity.pdbx_description
1 polymer ?
#
loop_
_entity_poly.entity_id
_entity_poly.type
_entity_poly.pdbx_seq_one_letter_code
_entity_poly.pdbx_strand_id
1 'polypeptide(L)'
;HVAVWMFDSKEAILTFFAINYLGAVFVPLNTAYKGQVLSHVLDVSDATVMVAHGQLLERLDSIETAQIAKVIHLGDNTAATDYEFVDFSAVTSDASEPPDLLKPIEPWDTQSIIFTSGTTGPSKGVLSSYLHIFTNAGPETWHFVTGEDRFLINMPIFHIGGMGVIFVMLCRGGSIAVMDGFDTEKFWPFVRESRTSAFFLLGVMTTFLLKQEPSEHDKDHSVRLAFMVPLTETCTEFYERFGIDVYTIFNMTEISSPIVSEPNPTKRGTCGKKRNGVDVRLVDENDCEVALGDIGEMIVRTDRPWGMNSGYYKNPVATAEAWRNGWFHTGDCFRQDEEGYFYFVDRMKDAMRRRGE
;
A
#
# COMPACT_ATOMS: atom_id res chain seq x y z
N HIS A 1 -0.63 10.60 17.21
CA HIS A 1 -1.19 9.98 15.98
C HIS A 1 -2.12 10.98 15.30
N VAL A 2 -2.07 11.06 13.99
CA VAL A 2 -2.93 11.93 13.18
C VAL A 2 -3.70 11.08 12.16
N ALA A 3 -5.03 11.05 12.30
CA ALA A 3 -5.91 10.40 11.35
C ALA A 3 -5.99 11.24 10.06
N VAL A 4 -5.84 10.59 8.90
CA VAL A 4 -5.92 11.27 7.61
C VAL A 4 -7.01 10.61 6.75
N TRP A 5 -8.09 11.35 6.53
CA TRP A 5 -9.28 10.86 5.83
C TRP A 5 -9.58 11.74 4.60
N MET A 6 -8.75 11.56 3.59
CA MET A 6 -8.74 12.41 2.39
C MET A 6 -8.79 11.56 1.13
N PHE A 7 -9.34 12.12 0.07
CA PHE A 7 -9.17 11.59 -1.29
C PHE A 7 -7.72 11.78 -1.76
N ASP A 8 -7.31 11.02 -2.76
CA ASP A 8 -5.98 11.12 -3.34
C ASP A 8 -5.79 12.50 -3.98
N SER A 9 -4.91 13.29 -3.41
CA SER A 9 -4.70 14.68 -3.82
C SER A 9 -3.30 15.16 -3.41
N LYS A 10 -2.91 16.31 -3.94
CA LYS A 10 -1.69 17.01 -3.53
C LYS A 10 -1.71 17.30 -2.03
N GLU A 11 -2.85 17.73 -1.51
CA GLU A 11 -3.03 18.08 -0.10
C GLU A 11 -2.87 16.85 0.81
N ALA A 12 -3.37 15.68 0.39
CA ALA A 12 -3.17 14.43 1.11
C ALA A 12 -1.68 14.05 1.18
N ILE A 13 -0.94 14.22 0.09
CA ILE A 13 0.50 13.95 0.02
C ILE A 13 1.28 14.95 0.89
N LEU A 14 0.95 16.23 0.83
CA LEU A 14 1.58 17.24 1.69
C LEU A 14 1.30 16.95 3.17
N THR A 15 0.08 16.54 3.51
CA THR A 15 -0.31 16.13 4.87
C THR A 15 0.52 14.93 5.34
N PHE A 16 0.70 13.92 4.49
CA PHE A 16 1.55 12.77 4.80
C PHE A 16 2.97 13.21 5.16
N PHE A 17 3.60 14.06 4.34
CA PHE A 17 4.95 14.53 4.63
C PHE A 17 5.02 15.45 5.86
N ALA A 18 4.04 16.33 6.06
CA ALA A 18 3.99 17.22 7.21
C ALA A 18 3.90 16.43 8.53
N ILE A 19 3.05 15.41 8.60
CA ILE A 19 2.92 14.53 9.76
C ILE A 19 4.24 13.84 10.07
N ASN A 20 4.89 13.27 9.04
CA ASN A 20 6.15 12.58 9.21
C ASN A 20 7.30 13.55 9.58
N TYR A 21 7.31 14.75 9.02
CA TYR A 21 8.30 15.79 9.35
C TYR A 21 8.24 16.23 10.81
N LEU A 22 7.04 16.22 11.40
CA LEU A 22 6.81 16.49 12.82
C LEU A 22 7.14 15.31 13.75
N GLY A 23 7.53 14.15 13.20
CA GLY A 23 7.69 12.91 13.97
C GLY A 23 6.38 12.35 14.50
N ALA A 24 5.24 12.81 13.97
CA ALA A 24 3.93 12.26 14.27
C ALA A 24 3.65 11.01 13.43
N VAL A 25 2.73 10.17 13.89
CA VAL A 25 2.37 8.92 13.24
C VAL A 25 1.21 9.14 12.28
N PHE A 26 1.42 8.82 11.02
CA PHE A 26 0.42 8.89 9.95
C PHE A 26 -0.57 7.73 10.06
N VAL A 27 -1.86 8.03 10.21
CA VAL A 27 -2.93 7.03 10.30
C VAL A 27 -3.92 7.23 9.14
N PRO A 28 -3.66 6.66 7.96
CA PRO A 28 -4.55 6.84 6.82
C PRO A 28 -5.84 6.02 6.98
N LEU A 29 -6.96 6.63 6.65
CA LEU A 29 -8.29 6.02 6.71
C LEU A 29 -8.84 5.79 5.30
N ASN A 30 -9.40 4.60 5.08
CA ASN A 30 -10.12 4.33 3.83
C ASN A 30 -11.32 5.29 3.69
N THR A 31 -11.38 6.00 2.59
CA THR A 31 -12.46 6.96 2.28
C THR A 31 -13.84 6.31 2.18
N ALA A 32 -13.92 4.98 2.06
CA ALA A 32 -15.18 4.25 2.10
C ALA A 32 -15.68 3.92 3.52
N TYR A 33 -14.89 4.14 4.57
CA TYR A 33 -15.29 3.82 5.94
C TYR A 33 -16.49 4.67 6.39
N LYS A 34 -17.38 4.01 7.15
CA LYS A 34 -18.56 4.61 7.77
C LYS A 34 -19.04 3.75 8.95
N GLY A 35 -19.85 4.34 9.84
CA GLY A 35 -20.49 3.65 10.97
C GLY A 35 -19.45 2.91 11.84
N GLN A 36 -19.76 1.69 12.24
CA GLN A 36 -18.94 0.91 13.18
C GLN A 36 -17.49 0.67 12.73
N VAL A 37 -17.25 0.54 11.44
CA VAL A 37 -15.88 0.35 10.92
C VAL A 37 -15.07 1.63 11.11
N LEU A 38 -15.64 2.79 10.82
CA LEU A 38 -14.99 4.09 11.04
C LEU A 38 -14.74 4.33 12.52
N SER A 39 -15.74 4.11 13.38
CA SER A 39 -15.62 4.23 14.84
C SER A 39 -14.49 3.33 15.36
N HIS A 40 -14.51 2.02 15.01
CA HIS A 40 -13.49 1.08 15.43
C HIS A 40 -12.06 1.53 15.07
N VAL A 41 -11.85 1.97 13.83
CA VAL A 41 -10.52 2.37 13.37
C VAL A 41 -10.05 3.64 14.08
N LEU A 42 -10.94 4.61 14.30
CA LEU A 42 -10.62 5.81 15.05
C LEU A 42 -10.30 5.50 16.52
N ASP A 43 -11.11 4.68 17.18
CA ASP A 43 -10.90 4.29 18.58
C ASP A 43 -9.58 3.51 18.78
N VAL A 44 -9.27 2.60 17.88
CA VAL A 44 -8.01 1.83 17.96
C VAL A 44 -6.82 2.72 17.66
N SER A 45 -6.94 3.68 16.75
CA SER A 45 -5.80 4.50 16.30
C SER A 45 -5.21 5.44 17.35
N ASP A 46 -5.96 5.80 18.40
CA ASP A 46 -5.61 6.86 19.36
C ASP A 46 -5.34 8.23 18.72
N ALA A 47 -5.83 8.46 17.53
CA ALA A 47 -5.67 9.76 16.89
C ALA A 47 -6.49 10.82 17.64
N THR A 48 -5.85 11.92 17.99
CA THR A 48 -6.50 13.09 18.62
C THR A 48 -6.71 14.23 17.65
N VAL A 49 -6.02 14.20 16.52
CA VAL A 49 -6.17 15.15 15.41
C VAL A 49 -6.56 14.38 14.17
N MET A 50 -7.51 14.91 13.42
CA MET A 50 -7.89 14.39 12.11
C MET A 50 -7.65 15.44 11.03
N VAL A 51 -7.12 15.02 9.88
CA VAL A 51 -7.15 15.81 8.65
C VAL A 51 -8.08 15.12 7.68
N ALA A 52 -9.16 15.81 7.26
CA ALA A 52 -10.22 15.17 6.48
C ALA A 52 -10.70 16.03 5.32
N HIS A 53 -11.21 15.38 4.27
CA HIS A 53 -11.94 16.06 3.21
C HIS A 53 -13.38 16.34 3.66
N GLY A 54 -13.85 17.57 3.46
CA GLY A 54 -15.15 18.05 3.94
C GLY A 54 -16.34 17.16 3.56
N GLN A 55 -16.33 16.60 2.35
CA GLN A 55 -17.39 15.68 1.87
C GLN A 55 -17.51 14.39 2.67
N LEU A 56 -16.52 14.04 3.49
CA LEU A 56 -16.55 12.83 4.32
C LEU A 56 -17.09 13.08 5.72
N LEU A 57 -17.09 14.35 6.17
CA LEU A 57 -17.29 14.74 7.57
C LEU A 57 -18.69 14.43 8.10
N GLU A 58 -19.74 14.50 7.29
CA GLU A 58 -21.11 14.13 7.70
C GLU A 58 -21.22 12.71 8.26
N ARG A 59 -20.29 11.82 7.89
CA ARG A 59 -20.26 10.44 8.40
C ARG A 59 -19.83 10.35 9.86
N LEU A 60 -19.20 11.40 10.39
CA LEU A 60 -18.85 11.50 11.82
C LEU A 60 -20.09 11.66 12.68
N ASP A 61 -21.18 12.24 12.16
CA ASP A 61 -22.41 12.45 12.88
C ASP A 61 -23.12 11.14 13.28
N SER A 62 -22.76 10.04 12.63
CA SER A 62 -23.32 8.69 12.88
C SER A 62 -22.49 7.85 13.83
N ILE A 63 -21.38 8.37 14.38
CA ILE A 63 -20.47 7.65 15.27
C ILE A 63 -20.14 8.47 16.51
N GLU A 64 -19.81 7.78 17.59
CA GLU A 64 -19.24 8.41 18.78
C GLU A 64 -17.74 8.16 18.79
N THR A 65 -16.92 9.20 18.79
CA THR A 65 -15.49 9.10 19.01
C THR A 65 -15.07 10.15 20.05
N ALA A 66 -14.69 9.70 21.22
CA ALA A 66 -14.28 10.59 22.31
C ALA A 66 -12.85 11.11 22.18
N GLN A 67 -12.07 10.60 21.20
CA GLN A 67 -10.62 10.84 21.13
C GLN A 67 -10.24 11.98 20.17
N ILE A 68 -11.03 12.22 19.11
CA ILE A 68 -10.76 13.30 18.17
C ILE A 68 -11.11 14.65 18.82
N ALA A 69 -10.08 15.44 19.11
CA ALA A 69 -10.24 16.78 19.68
C ALA A 69 -10.34 17.85 18.61
N LYS A 70 -9.63 17.68 17.49
CA LYS A 70 -9.51 18.68 16.43
C LYS A 70 -9.60 18.03 15.03
N VAL A 71 -10.37 18.69 14.16
CA VAL A 71 -10.53 18.29 12.76
C VAL A 71 -10.07 19.43 11.86
N ILE A 72 -9.00 19.17 11.08
CA ILE A 72 -8.53 20.07 10.02
C ILE A 72 -9.22 19.62 8.73
N HIS A 73 -10.02 20.47 8.11
CA HIS A 73 -10.82 20.07 6.95
C HIS A 73 -10.42 20.80 5.67
N LEU A 74 -10.39 20.06 4.57
CA LEU A 74 -10.23 20.56 3.21
C LEU A 74 -11.61 20.65 2.54
N GLY A 75 -11.98 21.82 2.09
CA GLY A 75 -13.32 22.08 1.53
C GLY A 75 -14.38 22.32 2.59
N ASP A 76 -15.65 22.38 2.17
CA ASP A 76 -16.77 22.76 3.05
C ASP A 76 -16.98 21.73 4.18
N ASN A 77 -17.12 22.24 5.41
CA ASN A 77 -17.49 21.40 6.54
C ASN A 77 -19.01 21.18 6.57
N THR A 78 -19.43 19.93 6.43
CA THR A 78 -20.84 19.52 6.41
C THR A 78 -21.26 18.76 7.67
N ALA A 79 -20.34 18.52 8.62
CA ALA A 79 -20.66 17.82 9.87
C ALA A 79 -21.47 18.68 10.83
N ALA A 80 -22.40 18.05 11.54
CA ALA A 80 -23.19 18.65 12.61
C ALA A 80 -22.58 18.44 14.01
N THR A 81 -21.57 17.55 14.13
CA THR A 81 -20.84 17.23 15.38
C THR A 81 -20.02 18.42 15.88
N ASP A 82 -19.90 18.52 17.20
CA ASP A 82 -19.26 19.65 17.90
C ASP A 82 -17.75 19.37 18.12
N TYR A 83 -16.99 19.22 17.02
CA TYR A 83 -15.52 19.17 17.06
C TYR A 83 -14.92 20.58 16.93
N GLU A 84 -13.67 20.77 17.37
CA GLU A 84 -12.90 21.96 16.99
C GLU A 84 -12.51 21.84 15.50
N PHE A 85 -13.23 22.55 14.63
CA PHE A 85 -12.95 22.57 13.21
C PHE A 85 -11.97 23.69 12.84
N VAL A 86 -10.96 23.36 12.01
CA VAL A 86 -9.99 24.31 11.47
C VAL A 86 -9.92 24.12 9.95
N ASP A 87 -10.04 25.20 9.20
CA ASP A 87 -9.88 25.15 7.74
C ASP A 87 -8.44 24.82 7.38
N PHE A 88 -8.25 23.94 6.37
CA PHE A 88 -6.93 23.51 5.91
C PHE A 88 -6.04 24.68 5.47
N SER A 89 -6.61 25.73 4.90
CA SER A 89 -5.86 26.93 4.49
C SER A 89 -5.24 27.68 5.68
N ALA A 90 -5.85 27.58 6.87
CA ALA A 90 -5.31 28.21 8.08
C ALA A 90 -4.02 27.55 8.58
N VAL A 91 -3.82 26.26 8.28
CA VAL A 91 -2.60 25.52 8.70
C VAL A 91 -1.55 25.45 7.58
N THR A 92 -1.88 25.90 6.37
CA THR A 92 -0.94 25.94 5.23
C THR A 92 -0.36 27.32 4.96
N SER A 93 -0.74 28.33 5.78
CA SER A 93 -0.15 29.66 5.67
C SER A 93 1.29 29.68 6.23
N ASP A 94 2.14 30.39 5.56
CA ASP A 94 3.56 30.77 5.76
C ASP A 94 4.23 30.49 7.13
N ALA A 95 4.27 29.23 7.57
CA ALA A 95 5.21 28.83 8.62
C ALA A 95 6.59 28.69 7.97
N SER A 96 7.46 29.65 8.21
CA SER A 96 8.80 29.72 7.59
C SER A 96 9.87 28.94 8.35
N GLU A 97 9.62 28.57 9.58
CA GLU A 97 10.61 27.92 10.45
C GLU A 97 10.22 26.47 10.70
N PRO A 98 11.17 25.51 10.51
CA PRO A 98 10.91 24.13 10.90
C PRO A 98 10.69 24.04 12.42
N PRO A 99 9.74 23.18 12.90
CA PRO A 99 9.52 23.02 14.32
C PRO A 99 10.71 22.33 14.98
N ASP A 100 10.99 22.71 16.23
CA ASP A 100 11.88 21.95 17.08
C ASP A 100 11.25 20.60 17.43
N LEU A 101 11.89 19.51 17.04
CA LEU A 101 11.45 18.18 17.41
C LEU A 101 11.84 17.87 18.88
N LEU A 102 10.94 17.25 19.63
CA LEU A 102 11.23 16.79 20.99
C LEU A 102 12.42 15.82 21.07
N LYS A 103 12.59 15.03 20.01
CA LYS A 103 13.72 14.14 19.79
C LYS A 103 13.97 13.99 18.29
N PRO A 104 15.18 13.66 17.84
CA PRO A 104 15.44 13.25 16.46
C PRO A 104 14.53 12.08 16.06
N ILE A 105 14.10 12.05 14.81
CA ILE A 105 13.37 10.92 14.23
C ILE A 105 14.38 9.81 13.91
N GLU A 106 14.11 8.63 14.42
CA GLU A 106 14.95 7.45 14.24
C GLU A 106 14.36 6.48 13.20
N PRO A 107 15.17 5.72 12.46
CA PRO A 107 14.69 4.79 11.44
C PRO A 107 13.68 3.74 11.94
N TRP A 108 13.75 3.40 13.21
CA TRP A 108 12.83 2.45 13.88
C TRP A 108 11.60 3.09 14.52
N ASP A 109 11.48 4.42 14.52
CA ASP A 109 10.26 5.08 14.98
C ASP A 109 9.08 4.71 14.07
N THR A 110 7.88 4.62 14.65
CA THR A 110 6.67 4.34 13.89
C THR A 110 6.34 5.51 12.98
N GLN A 111 6.33 5.26 11.69
CA GLN A 111 6.00 6.23 10.64
C GLN A 111 4.49 6.24 10.36
N SER A 112 3.86 5.06 10.35
CA SER A 112 2.43 4.93 10.06
C SER A 112 1.78 3.75 10.76
N ILE A 113 0.46 3.86 10.94
CA ILE A 113 -0.42 2.77 11.33
C ILE A 113 -1.42 2.57 10.20
N ILE A 114 -1.18 1.57 9.34
CA ILE A 114 -2.04 1.29 8.18
C ILE A 114 -3.03 0.20 8.55
N PHE A 115 -4.33 0.50 8.46
CA PHE A 115 -5.37 -0.48 8.74
C PHE A 115 -5.60 -1.42 7.56
N THR A 116 -5.48 -2.73 7.81
CA THR A 116 -5.77 -3.77 6.82
C THR A 116 -7.14 -4.37 7.07
N SER A 117 -7.87 -4.67 6.00
CA SER A 117 -9.11 -5.45 6.08
C SER A 117 -8.75 -6.88 6.47
N GLY A 118 -8.86 -7.18 7.76
CA GLY A 118 -8.68 -8.55 8.24
C GLY A 118 -9.71 -9.48 7.60
N THR A 119 -9.25 -10.58 7.00
CA THR A 119 -10.13 -11.62 6.42
C THR A 119 -10.96 -12.35 7.47
N THR A 120 -10.72 -12.10 8.76
CA THR A 120 -11.28 -12.90 9.88
C THR A 120 -11.63 -12.11 11.11
N GLY A 121 -11.82 -10.81 10.99
CA GLY A 121 -12.17 -9.98 12.14
C GLY A 121 -12.05 -8.47 11.84
N PRO A 122 -12.16 -7.62 12.85
CA PRO A 122 -11.98 -6.19 12.70
C PRO A 122 -10.63 -5.85 12.07
N SER A 123 -10.58 -4.72 11.35
CA SER A 123 -9.33 -4.20 10.77
C SER A 123 -8.24 -4.08 11.82
N LYS A 124 -7.02 -4.50 11.47
CA LYS A 124 -5.83 -4.43 12.32
C LYS A 124 -4.92 -3.31 11.85
N GLY A 125 -4.44 -2.48 12.77
CA GLY A 125 -3.49 -1.40 12.49
C GLY A 125 -2.06 -1.93 12.45
N VAL A 126 -1.46 -2.00 11.28
CA VAL A 126 -0.08 -2.45 11.08
C VAL A 126 0.89 -1.34 11.45
N LEU A 127 1.80 -1.62 12.40
CA LEU A 127 2.86 -0.70 12.79
C LEU A 127 4.00 -0.75 11.78
N SER A 128 4.17 0.32 11.01
CA SER A 128 5.24 0.47 10.04
C SER A 128 6.25 1.51 10.47
N SER A 129 7.51 1.12 10.64
CA SER A 129 8.61 2.06 10.91
C SER A 129 9.05 2.77 9.62
N TYR A 130 9.83 3.86 9.76
CA TYR A 130 10.48 4.49 8.61
C TYR A 130 11.34 3.50 7.83
N LEU A 131 12.06 2.61 8.54
CA LEU A 131 12.92 1.62 7.91
C LEU A 131 12.13 0.50 7.22
N HIS A 132 10.96 0.13 7.75
CA HIS A 132 10.04 -0.79 7.06
C HIS A 132 9.59 -0.23 5.71
N ILE A 133 9.10 1.02 5.70
CA ILE A 133 8.67 1.68 4.47
C ILE A 133 9.85 1.88 3.51
N PHE A 134 11.03 2.27 4.02
CA PHE A 134 12.24 2.36 3.20
C PHE A 134 12.64 1.00 2.61
N THR A 135 12.56 -0.09 3.37
CA THR A 135 12.88 -1.45 2.88
C THR A 135 11.91 -1.88 1.78
N ASN A 136 10.62 -1.53 1.92
CA ASN A 136 9.63 -1.78 0.88
C ASN A 136 9.88 -0.93 -0.39
N ALA A 137 10.27 0.33 -0.22
CA ALA A 137 10.42 1.32 -1.29
C ALA A 137 11.86 1.45 -1.82
N GLY A 138 12.84 0.84 -1.15
CA GLY A 138 14.27 1.03 -1.38
C GLY A 138 14.75 0.54 -2.76
N PRO A 139 15.95 0.98 -3.18
CA PRO A 139 16.50 0.63 -4.49
C PRO A 139 16.75 -0.88 -4.65
N GLU A 140 16.93 -1.61 -3.56
CA GLU A 140 17.12 -3.06 -3.57
C GLU A 140 15.85 -3.82 -3.96
N THR A 141 14.68 -3.23 -3.67
CA THR A 141 13.38 -3.85 -3.95
C THR A 141 12.89 -3.52 -5.37
N TRP A 142 13.04 -2.26 -5.78
CA TRP A 142 12.50 -1.75 -7.03
C TRP A 142 13.60 -1.13 -7.89
N HIS A 143 14.69 -1.87 -8.11
CA HIS A 143 15.90 -1.39 -8.79
C HIS A 143 15.67 -0.87 -10.21
N PHE A 144 14.59 -1.30 -10.87
CA PHE A 144 14.19 -0.87 -12.21
C PHE A 144 13.40 0.46 -12.23
N VAL A 145 12.98 1.01 -11.08
CA VAL A 145 12.42 2.36 -10.97
C VAL A 145 13.54 3.34 -10.63
N THR A 146 13.60 4.45 -11.33
CA THR A 146 14.70 5.43 -11.23
C THR A 146 14.20 6.84 -10.87
N GLY A 147 15.11 7.76 -10.61
CA GLY A 147 14.78 9.17 -10.35
C GLY A 147 14.25 9.92 -11.57
N GLU A 148 14.40 9.37 -12.77
CA GLU A 148 13.83 9.97 -13.98
C GLU A 148 12.37 9.59 -14.20
N ASP A 149 11.87 8.62 -13.43
CA ASP A 149 10.49 8.18 -13.55
C ASP A 149 9.51 9.19 -12.97
N ARG A 150 8.35 9.21 -13.61
CA ARG A 150 7.13 9.78 -13.07
C ARG A 150 6.12 8.67 -12.86
N PHE A 151 5.89 8.36 -11.59
CA PHE A 151 4.99 7.27 -11.22
C PHE A 151 3.56 7.79 -11.05
N LEU A 152 2.58 7.11 -11.66
CA LEU A 152 1.17 7.41 -11.49
C LEU A 152 0.67 6.87 -10.16
N ILE A 153 0.12 7.74 -9.34
CA ILE A 153 -0.65 7.36 -8.15
C ILE A 153 -2.09 7.14 -8.60
N ASN A 154 -2.43 5.90 -8.86
CA ASN A 154 -3.77 5.42 -9.23
C ASN A 154 -4.28 4.34 -8.27
N MET A 155 -3.53 4.12 -7.18
CA MET A 155 -3.93 3.30 -6.04
C MET A 155 -4.11 4.22 -4.83
N PRO A 156 -5.11 3.96 -3.97
CA PRO A 156 -5.42 4.85 -2.85
C PRO A 156 -4.22 5.08 -1.93
N ILE A 157 -3.99 6.34 -1.55
CA ILE A 157 -2.89 6.75 -0.64
C ILE A 157 -3.09 6.18 0.78
N PHE A 158 -4.30 5.87 1.17
CA PHE A 158 -4.56 5.20 2.45
C PHE A 158 -4.09 3.73 2.47
N HIS A 159 -3.69 3.18 1.33
CA HIS A 159 -3.17 1.82 1.19
C HIS A 159 -1.68 1.85 0.88
N ILE A 160 -0.93 0.81 1.30
CA ILE A 160 0.52 0.71 1.02
C ILE A 160 0.83 0.77 -0.49
N GLY A 161 -0.08 0.34 -1.35
CA GLY A 161 0.08 0.42 -2.80
C GLY A 161 0.16 1.85 -3.35
N GLY A 162 -0.52 2.82 -2.74
CA GLY A 162 -0.42 4.25 -3.09
C GLY A 162 0.68 4.94 -2.30
N MET A 163 0.65 4.85 -0.97
CA MET A 163 1.63 5.49 -0.09
C MET A 163 3.05 5.00 -0.36
N GLY A 164 3.24 3.70 -0.57
CA GLY A 164 4.55 3.11 -0.85
C GLY A 164 5.20 3.69 -2.11
N VAL A 165 4.42 3.95 -3.16
CA VAL A 165 4.90 4.57 -4.41
C VAL A 165 5.39 5.99 -4.18
N ILE A 166 4.68 6.78 -3.37
CA ILE A 166 5.12 8.14 -3.00
C ILE A 166 6.51 8.06 -2.36
N PHE A 167 6.69 7.10 -1.45
CA PHE A 167 7.98 6.90 -0.77
C PHE A 167 9.06 6.36 -1.72
N VAL A 168 8.72 5.48 -2.66
CA VAL A 168 9.62 5.02 -3.73
C VAL A 168 10.19 6.22 -4.48
N MET A 169 9.32 7.12 -4.93
CA MET A 169 9.74 8.27 -5.75
C MET A 169 10.51 9.30 -4.91
N LEU A 170 10.16 9.48 -3.63
CA LEU A 170 10.95 10.29 -2.70
C LEU A 170 12.38 9.75 -2.57
N CYS A 171 12.55 8.45 -2.33
CA CYS A 171 13.87 7.83 -2.18
C CYS A 171 14.74 7.91 -3.43
N ARG A 172 14.15 8.09 -4.62
CA ARG A 172 14.87 8.17 -5.90
C ARG A 172 15.02 9.58 -6.43
N GLY A 173 14.37 10.56 -5.84
CA GLY A 173 14.33 11.92 -6.37
C GLY A 173 13.53 12.04 -7.66
N GLY A 174 12.58 11.13 -7.88
CA GLY A 174 11.69 11.13 -9.04
C GLY A 174 10.45 12.01 -8.83
N SER A 175 9.44 11.81 -9.65
CA SER A 175 8.19 12.58 -9.60
C SER A 175 6.96 11.68 -9.61
N ILE A 176 5.83 12.24 -9.19
CA ILE A 176 4.54 11.54 -9.20
C ILE A 176 3.49 12.32 -9.98
N ALA A 177 2.53 11.61 -10.57
CA ALA A 177 1.28 12.15 -11.08
C ALA A 177 0.14 11.53 -10.26
N VAL A 178 -0.87 12.32 -9.91
CA VAL A 178 -2.00 11.86 -9.09
C VAL A 178 -3.25 11.84 -9.95
N MET A 179 -3.90 10.69 -10.03
CA MET A 179 -5.16 10.50 -10.75
C MET A 179 -6.30 10.27 -9.76
N ASP A 180 -7.39 11.00 -9.93
CA ASP A 180 -8.58 10.83 -9.11
C ASP A 180 -9.37 9.58 -9.55
N GLY A 181 -8.93 8.42 -9.06
CA GLY A 181 -9.52 7.13 -9.37
C GLY A 181 -9.20 6.61 -10.78
N PHE A 182 -9.49 5.34 -11.02
CA PHE A 182 -9.30 4.70 -12.33
C PHE A 182 -10.56 4.88 -13.20
N ASP A 183 -10.37 5.54 -14.35
CA ASP A 183 -11.38 5.69 -15.39
C ASP A 183 -10.78 5.24 -16.72
N THR A 184 -11.38 4.24 -17.34
CA THR A 184 -10.84 3.59 -18.56
C THR A 184 -10.71 4.55 -19.74
N GLU A 185 -11.66 5.51 -19.89
CA GLU A 185 -11.65 6.46 -21.00
C GLU A 185 -10.62 7.57 -20.78
N LYS A 186 -10.42 7.99 -19.53
CA LYS A 186 -9.50 9.06 -19.16
C LYS A 186 -8.07 8.60 -18.94
N PHE A 187 -7.84 7.28 -18.76
CA PHE A 187 -6.55 6.73 -18.39
C PHE A 187 -5.42 7.11 -19.35
N TRP A 188 -5.54 6.74 -20.62
CA TRP A 188 -4.50 7.02 -21.60
C TRP A 188 -4.32 8.52 -21.90
N PRO A 189 -5.38 9.33 -22.03
CA PRO A 189 -5.24 10.79 -22.09
C PRO A 189 -4.45 11.37 -20.93
N PHE A 190 -4.78 10.96 -19.68
CA PHE A 190 -4.07 11.42 -18.48
C PHE A 190 -2.60 10.98 -18.45
N VAL A 191 -2.33 9.71 -18.78
CA VAL A 191 -0.96 9.16 -18.86
C VAL A 191 -0.09 9.94 -19.82
N ARG A 192 -0.62 10.31 -21.00
CA ARG A 192 0.08 11.13 -22.00
C ARG A 192 0.32 12.56 -21.50
N GLU A 193 -0.72 13.22 -21.00
CA GLU A 193 -0.65 14.61 -20.53
C GLU A 193 0.32 14.74 -19.36
N SER A 194 0.24 13.85 -18.39
CA SER A 194 1.12 13.83 -17.20
C SER A 194 2.53 13.36 -17.50
N ARG A 195 2.82 12.81 -18.69
CA ARG A 195 4.09 12.16 -19.04
C ARG A 195 4.48 11.07 -18.02
N THR A 196 3.51 10.32 -17.58
CA THR A 196 3.72 9.16 -16.70
C THR A 196 4.63 8.15 -17.37
N SER A 197 5.61 7.61 -16.63
CA SER A 197 6.54 6.58 -17.11
C SER A 197 6.34 5.22 -16.42
N ALA A 198 5.62 5.18 -15.31
CA ALA A 198 5.38 3.97 -14.53
C ALA A 198 4.03 4.00 -13.82
N PHE A 199 3.35 2.85 -13.67
CA PHE A 199 2.11 2.75 -12.92
C PHE A 199 1.82 1.33 -12.40
N PHE A 200 0.83 1.23 -11.49
CA PHE A 200 0.21 -0.03 -11.10
C PHE A 200 -1.06 -0.30 -11.89
N LEU A 201 -1.30 -1.59 -12.20
CA LEU A 201 -2.58 -2.10 -12.69
C LEU A 201 -3.01 -3.28 -11.81
N LEU A 202 -4.20 -3.19 -11.25
CA LEU A 202 -4.89 -4.39 -10.80
C LEU A 202 -5.31 -5.22 -12.01
N GLY A 203 -5.34 -6.55 -11.90
CA GLY A 203 -5.62 -7.43 -13.03
C GLY A 203 -6.91 -7.08 -13.81
N VAL A 204 -7.95 -6.61 -13.10
CA VAL A 204 -9.20 -6.14 -13.71
C VAL A 204 -9.01 -4.87 -14.56
N MET A 205 -8.14 -3.95 -14.15
CA MET A 205 -7.83 -2.72 -14.90
C MET A 205 -7.17 -3.06 -16.24
N THR A 206 -6.23 -4.02 -16.24
CA THR A 206 -5.59 -4.52 -17.46
C THR A 206 -6.63 -5.02 -18.47
N THR A 207 -7.60 -5.80 -17.99
CA THR A 207 -8.68 -6.32 -18.83
C THR A 207 -9.52 -5.20 -19.43
N PHE A 208 -9.81 -4.14 -18.69
CA PHE A 208 -10.56 -2.99 -19.20
C PHE A 208 -9.78 -2.20 -20.25
N LEU A 209 -8.48 -1.99 -20.03
CA LEU A 209 -7.63 -1.31 -21.02
C LEU A 209 -7.49 -2.11 -22.32
N LEU A 210 -7.35 -3.43 -22.22
CA LEU A 210 -7.25 -4.30 -23.41
C LEU A 210 -8.56 -4.41 -24.20
N LYS A 211 -9.73 -4.24 -23.56
CA LYS A 211 -11.03 -4.23 -24.23
C LYS A 211 -11.30 -2.98 -25.05
N GLN A 212 -10.55 -1.91 -24.85
CA GLN A 212 -10.65 -0.74 -25.73
C GLN A 212 -10.24 -1.12 -27.15
N GLU A 213 -10.89 -0.51 -28.15
CA GLU A 213 -10.52 -0.72 -29.54
C GLU A 213 -9.04 -0.38 -29.78
N PRO A 214 -8.29 -1.23 -30.49
CA PRO A 214 -6.90 -0.93 -30.84
C PRO A 214 -6.80 0.39 -31.62
N SER A 215 -5.77 1.18 -31.28
CA SER A 215 -5.52 2.50 -31.89
C SER A 215 -4.07 2.62 -32.33
N GLU A 216 -3.82 3.41 -33.36
CA GLU A 216 -2.47 3.82 -33.75
C GLU A 216 -1.72 4.61 -32.66
N HIS A 217 -2.48 5.12 -31.66
CA HIS A 217 -1.97 5.82 -30.50
C HIS A 217 -1.69 4.93 -29.27
N ASP A 218 -1.86 3.61 -29.40
CA ASP A 218 -1.65 2.68 -28.27
C ASP A 218 -0.22 2.71 -27.71
N LYS A 219 0.76 3.09 -28.55
CA LYS A 219 2.18 3.26 -28.16
C LYS A 219 2.62 4.72 -28.05
N ASP A 220 1.70 5.67 -28.17
CA ASP A 220 1.99 7.10 -28.09
C ASP A 220 1.94 7.57 -26.62
N HIS A 221 2.94 7.18 -25.84
CA HIS A 221 3.10 7.53 -24.43
C HIS A 221 4.56 7.35 -23.96
N SER A 222 4.88 7.90 -22.77
CA SER A 222 6.21 7.77 -22.16
C SER A 222 6.35 6.61 -21.16
N VAL A 223 5.32 5.77 -21.04
CA VAL A 223 5.35 4.65 -20.10
C VAL A 223 6.35 3.60 -20.54
N ARG A 224 7.24 3.21 -19.64
CA ARG A 224 8.23 2.16 -19.87
C ARG A 224 7.96 0.90 -19.06
N LEU A 225 7.26 1.01 -17.91
CA LEU A 225 6.93 -0.13 -17.07
C LEU A 225 5.56 -0.02 -16.42
N ALA A 226 4.94 -1.17 -16.20
CA ALA A 226 3.71 -1.33 -15.45
C ALA A 226 3.83 -2.50 -14.47
N PHE A 227 3.32 -2.32 -13.24
CA PHE A 227 3.11 -3.43 -12.35
C PHE A 227 1.72 -3.99 -12.55
N MET A 228 1.62 -5.27 -12.88
CA MET A 228 0.36 -6.00 -13.02
C MET A 228 0.19 -6.95 -11.83
N VAL A 229 -0.76 -6.67 -10.94
CA VAL A 229 -0.95 -7.41 -9.68
C VAL A 229 -2.43 -7.80 -9.51
N PRO A 230 -2.75 -9.09 -9.46
CA PRO A 230 -1.91 -10.23 -9.84
C PRO A 230 -1.56 -10.23 -11.33
N LEU A 231 -0.51 -10.96 -11.68
CA LEU A 231 -0.16 -11.18 -13.09
C LEU A 231 -1.26 -11.95 -13.79
N THR A 232 -1.87 -11.35 -14.81
CA THR A 232 -2.92 -11.96 -15.61
C THR A 232 -2.35 -12.69 -16.84
N GLU A 233 -3.14 -13.58 -17.43
CA GLU A 233 -2.78 -14.25 -18.68
C GLU A 233 -2.60 -13.29 -19.87
N THR A 234 -3.17 -12.09 -19.75
CA THR A 234 -3.10 -11.04 -20.78
C THR A 234 -1.80 -10.23 -20.73
N CYS A 235 -0.83 -10.60 -19.90
CA CYS A 235 0.44 -9.88 -19.75
C CYS A 235 1.18 -9.72 -21.11
N THR A 236 1.29 -10.80 -21.87
CA THR A 236 1.97 -10.77 -23.19
C THR A 236 1.22 -9.88 -24.16
N GLU A 237 -0.11 -9.99 -24.23
CA GLU A 237 -0.94 -9.14 -25.09
C GLU A 237 -0.81 -7.64 -24.72
N PHE A 238 -0.76 -7.34 -23.42
CA PHE A 238 -0.56 -5.98 -22.93
C PHE A 238 0.80 -5.42 -23.35
N TYR A 239 1.87 -6.20 -23.18
CA TYR A 239 3.21 -5.82 -23.62
C TYR A 239 3.28 -5.60 -25.14
N GLU A 240 2.74 -6.51 -25.93
CA GLU A 240 2.78 -6.42 -27.40
C GLU A 240 1.99 -5.20 -27.92
N ARG A 241 0.82 -4.96 -27.34
CA ARG A 241 -0.05 -3.88 -27.76
C ARG A 241 0.50 -2.51 -27.36
N PHE A 242 0.89 -2.32 -26.12
CA PHE A 242 1.29 -1.00 -25.61
C PHE A 242 2.80 -0.79 -25.59
N GLY A 243 3.62 -1.82 -25.70
CA GLY A 243 5.09 -1.69 -25.68
C GLY A 243 5.64 -1.35 -24.30
N ILE A 244 4.94 -1.76 -23.24
CA ILE A 244 5.24 -1.45 -21.83
C ILE A 244 5.75 -2.70 -21.13
N ASP A 245 6.94 -2.65 -20.54
CA ASP A 245 7.44 -3.75 -19.74
C ASP A 245 6.55 -4.03 -18.52
N VAL A 246 6.14 -5.27 -18.36
CA VAL A 246 5.26 -5.70 -17.27
C VAL A 246 6.07 -6.37 -16.17
N TYR A 247 5.86 -5.93 -14.94
CA TYR A 247 6.38 -6.54 -13.73
C TYR A 247 5.22 -7.02 -12.87
N THR A 248 5.47 -7.98 -11.98
CA THR A 248 4.55 -8.35 -10.92
C THR A 248 5.29 -8.47 -9.60
N ILE A 249 4.57 -8.30 -8.51
CA ILE A 249 5.11 -8.41 -7.15
C ILE A 249 4.10 -9.14 -6.26
N PHE A 250 4.58 -9.70 -5.17
CA PHE A 250 3.76 -10.03 -4.02
C PHE A 250 4.16 -9.14 -2.85
N ASN A 251 3.18 -8.44 -2.29
CA ASN A 251 3.37 -7.57 -1.13
C ASN A 251 2.13 -7.56 -0.23
N MET A 252 2.34 -7.28 1.03
CA MET A 252 1.32 -6.99 2.03
C MET A 252 1.74 -5.73 2.80
N THR A 253 0.82 -5.14 3.53
CA THR A 253 1.14 -3.99 4.40
C THR A 253 2.20 -4.36 5.44
N GLU A 254 2.20 -5.62 5.89
CA GLU A 254 3.06 -6.14 6.95
C GLU A 254 4.49 -6.47 6.52
N ILE A 255 4.73 -6.66 5.21
CA ILE A 255 6.01 -7.13 4.66
C ILE A 255 6.56 -6.15 3.63
N SER A 256 7.75 -6.42 3.12
CA SER A 256 8.47 -5.46 2.25
C SER A 256 8.73 -6.07 0.87
N SER A 257 7.67 -6.35 0.11
CA SER A 257 7.74 -6.90 -1.26
C SER A 257 8.78 -8.03 -1.40
N PRO A 258 8.59 -9.18 -0.73
CA PRO A 258 9.60 -10.24 -0.70
C PRO A 258 9.77 -10.94 -2.04
N ILE A 259 8.76 -10.88 -2.90
CA ILE A 259 8.74 -11.51 -4.22
C ILE A 259 8.55 -10.43 -5.28
N VAL A 260 9.43 -10.44 -6.28
CA VAL A 260 9.43 -9.51 -7.42
C VAL A 260 9.77 -10.29 -8.70
N SER A 261 9.12 -9.95 -9.81
CA SER A 261 9.44 -10.59 -11.08
C SER A 261 10.54 -9.87 -11.85
N GLU A 262 11.17 -10.58 -12.79
CA GLU A 262 11.84 -9.98 -13.94
C GLU A 262 10.79 -9.35 -14.87
N PRO A 263 11.20 -8.46 -15.83
CA PRO A 263 10.28 -7.89 -16.80
C PRO A 263 9.65 -8.95 -17.70
N ASN A 264 8.39 -8.75 -18.06
CA ASN A 264 7.64 -9.56 -19.00
C ASN A 264 7.65 -11.07 -18.64
N PRO A 265 7.25 -11.45 -17.42
CA PRO A 265 7.36 -12.82 -16.96
C PRO A 265 6.50 -13.76 -17.83
N THR A 266 7.12 -14.83 -18.33
CA THR A 266 6.47 -15.83 -19.20
C THR A 266 5.77 -16.95 -18.40
N LYS A 267 6.05 -17.06 -17.11
CA LYS A 267 5.42 -18.05 -16.23
C LYS A 267 4.04 -17.55 -15.78
N ARG A 268 2.99 -18.19 -16.29
CA ARG A 268 1.60 -17.79 -15.99
C ARG A 268 1.28 -17.82 -14.49
N GLY A 269 0.69 -16.75 -13.99
CA GLY A 269 0.24 -16.64 -12.61
C GLY A 269 1.35 -16.56 -11.57
N THR A 270 2.60 -16.41 -11.98
CA THR A 270 3.71 -16.21 -11.03
C THR A 270 3.61 -14.85 -10.34
N CYS A 271 4.08 -14.78 -9.10
CA CYS A 271 4.36 -13.53 -8.41
C CYS A 271 5.82 -13.07 -8.59
N GLY A 272 6.67 -13.89 -9.23
CA GLY A 272 8.11 -13.64 -9.38
C GLY A 272 8.97 -14.55 -8.51
N LYS A 273 10.16 -14.08 -8.19
CA LYS A 273 11.16 -14.77 -7.36
C LYS A 273 11.47 -13.99 -6.09
N LYS A 274 12.01 -14.69 -5.12
CA LYS A 274 12.53 -14.10 -3.89
C LYS A 274 13.62 -13.06 -4.21
N ARG A 275 13.47 -11.83 -3.71
CA ARG A 275 14.52 -10.82 -3.82
C ARG A 275 15.63 -11.02 -2.79
N ASN A 276 16.75 -10.36 -2.98
CA ASN A 276 17.83 -10.30 -1.99
C ASN A 276 17.39 -9.55 -0.71
N GLY A 277 17.97 -9.91 0.42
CA GLY A 277 17.72 -9.29 1.72
C GLY A 277 16.44 -9.77 2.42
N VAL A 278 15.80 -10.82 1.89
CA VAL A 278 14.67 -11.50 2.55
C VAL A 278 14.86 -13.01 2.51
N ASP A 279 14.40 -13.68 3.56
CA ASP A 279 14.21 -15.11 3.58
C ASP A 279 12.73 -15.42 3.41
N VAL A 280 12.42 -16.40 2.58
CA VAL A 280 11.07 -16.89 2.34
C VAL A 280 11.09 -18.40 2.41
N ARG A 281 10.12 -18.98 3.12
CA ARG A 281 9.87 -20.42 3.18
C ARG A 281 8.40 -20.71 2.97
N LEU A 282 8.11 -21.92 2.52
CA LEU A 282 6.76 -22.48 2.47
C LEU A 282 6.70 -23.59 3.53
N VAL A 283 5.74 -23.48 4.44
CA VAL A 283 5.67 -24.39 5.60
C VAL A 283 4.27 -25.00 5.76
N ASP A 284 4.23 -26.15 6.45
CA ASP A 284 3.00 -26.81 6.87
C ASP A 284 2.45 -26.21 8.19
N GLU A 285 1.42 -26.84 8.76
CA GLU A 285 0.80 -26.43 10.03
C GLU A 285 1.69 -26.55 11.26
N ASN A 286 2.82 -27.24 11.15
CA ASN A 286 3.81 -27.43 12.22
C ASN A 286 5.05 -26.53 12.01
N ASP A 287 4.98 -25.57 11.06
CA ASP A 287 6.09 -24.71 10.64
C ASP A 287 7.29 -25.48 10.04
N CYS A 288 7.06 -26.73 9.59
CA CYS A 288 8.04 -27.51 8.87
C CYS A 288 8.00 -27.19 7.38
N GLU A 289 9.19 -27.02 6.76
CA GLU A 289 9.30 -26.69 5.33
C GLU A 289 8.72 -27.81 4.49
N VAL A 290 7.82 -27.46 3.55
CA VAL A 290 7.21 -28.43 2.62
C VAL A 290 8.17 -28.79 1.48
N ALA A 291 7.92 -29.92 0.82
CA ALA A 291 8.71 -30.30 -0.35
C ALA A 291 8.52 -29.31 -1.52
N LEU A 292 9.54 -29.21 -2.37
CA LEU A 292 9.47 -28.36 -3.56
C LEU A 292 8.30 -28.78 -4.46
N GLY A 293 7.47 -27.84 -4.84
CA GLY A 293 6.26 -28.07 -5.62
C GLY A 293 4.99 -28.24 -4.79
N ASP A 294 5.12 -28.54 -3.49
CA ASP A 294 3.98 -28.64 -2.58
C ASP A 294 3.47 -27.24 -2.14
N ILE A 295 2.24 -27.21 -1.66
CA ILE A 295 1.60 -26.00 -1.17
C ILE A 295 1.89 -25.86 0.32
N GLY A 296 2.39 -24.68 0.73
CA GLY A 296 2.60 -24.31 2.11
C GLY A 296 2.26 -22.84 2.37
N GLU A 297 2.12 -22.48 3.66
CA GLU A 297 2.05 -21.09 4.08
C GLU A 297 3.37 -20.38 3.78
N MET A 298 3.30 -19.23 3.14
CA MET A 298 4.50 -18.40 3.00
C MET A 298 4.82 -17.73 4.32
N ILE A 299 6.04 -17.96 4.81
CA ILE A 299 6.61 -17.24 5.95
C ILE A 299 7.81 -16.42 5.50
N VAL A 300 7.96 -15.23 6.10
CA VAL A 300 8.93 -14.23 5.64
C VAL A 300 9.71 -13.67 6.81
N ARG A 301 10.99 -13.42 6.59
CA ARG A 301 11.80 -12.53 7.44
C ARG A 301 12.77 -11.73 6.58
N THR A 302 13.27 -10.62 7.12
CA THR A 302 14.28 -9.79 6.47
C THR A 302 15.58 -9.84 7.27
N ASP A 303 16.71 -9.71 6.58
CA ASP A 303 18.04 -9.56 7.22
C ASP A 303 18.24 -8.14 7.80
N ARG A 304 17.38 -7.18 7.43
CA ARG A 304 17.43 -5.81 7.93
C ARG A 304 16.55 -5.67 9.18
N PRO A 305 17.12 -5.34 10.36
CA PRO A 305 16.32 -5.01 11.54
C PRO A 305 15.30 -3.92 11.22
N TRP A 306 14.07 -4.05 11.73
CA TRP A 306 12.95 -3.12 11.48
C TRP A 306 12.50 -3.01 10.01
N GLY A 307 13.01 -3.87 9.13
CA GLY A 307 12.66 -3.89 7.71
C GLY A 307 11.27 -4.45 7.38
N MET A 308 10.51 -4.89 8.37
CA MET A 308 9.11 -5.34 8.29
C MET A 308 8.30 -4.72 9.43
N ASN A 309 6.99 -5.02 9.48
CA ASN A 309 6.11 -4.52 10.52
C ASN A 309 6.61 -4.81 11.93
N SER A 310 6.31 -3.90 12.87
CA SER A 310 6.62 -4.07 14.30
C SER A 310 5.49 -4.75 15.09
N GLY A 311 4.49 -5.28 14.38
CA GLY A 311 3.29 -5.91 14.95
C GLY A 311 2.02 -5.13 14.63
N TYR A 312 0.94 -5.48 15.33
CA TYR A 312 -0.36 -4.83 15.21
C TYR A 312 -0.63 -3.95 16.42
N TYR A 313 -0.96 -2.70 16.17
CA TYR A 313 -1.21 -1.71 17.20
C TYR A 313 -2.34 -2.14 18.13
N LYS A 314 -2.09 -2.12 19.46
CA LYS A 314 -3.01 -2.58 20.51
C LYS A 314 -3.51 -4.04 20.35
N ASN A 315 -2.83 -4.86 19.56
CA ASN A 315 -3.24 -6.25 19.37
C ASN A 315 -2.04 -7.22 19.53
N PRO A 316 -1.57 -7.39 20.78
CA PRO A 316 -0.41 -8.26 21.06
C PRO A 316 -0.68 -9.74 20.77
N VAL A 317 -1.95 -10.19 20.86
CA VAL A 317 -2.31 -11.58 20.55
C VAL A 317 -2.12 -11.84 19.06
N ALA A 318 -2.73 -11.02 18.19
CA ALA A 318 -2.54 -11.17 16.75
C ALA A 318 -1.08 -10.96 16.32
N THR A 319 -0.32 -10.12 17.05
CA THR A 319 1.11 -9.94 16.80
C THR A 319 1.88 -11.23 17.10
N ALA A 320 1.63 -11.85 18.26
CA ALA A 320 2.29 -13.10 18.63
C ALA A 320 1.94 -14.27 17.71
N GLU A 321 0.68 -14.31 17.23
CA GLU A 321 0.24 -15.31 16.26
C GLU A 321 0.93 -15.13 14.89
N ALA A 322 1.08 -13.87 14.42
CA ALA A 322 1.71 -13.58 13.15
C ALA A 322 3.25 -13.70 13.21
N TRP A 323 3.86 -13.37 14.36
CA TRP A 323 5.30 -13.45 14.59
C TRP A 323 5.64 -14.64 15.49
N ARG A 324 5.57 -15.86 14.95
CA ARG A 324 5.94 -17.06 15.68
C ARG A 324 7.19 -17.72 15.09
N ASN A 325 7.94 -18.43 15.91
CA ASN A 325 9.17 -19.14 15.52
C ASN A 325 10.21 -18.26 14.78
N GLY A 326 10.21 -16.92 15.01
CA GLY A 326 11.14 -15.99 14.40
C GLY A 326 10.82 -15.62 12.95
N TRP A 327 9.60 -15.92 12.48
CA TRP A 327 9.11 -15.61 11.13
C TRP A 327 7.78 -14.90 11.21
N PHE A 328 7.55 -14.04 10.21
CA PHE A 328 6.22 -13.47 9.96
C PHE A 328 5.41 -14.44 9.08
N HIS A 329 4.28 -14.85 9.58
CA HIS A 329 3.30 -15.72 8.93
C HIS A 329 2.32 -14.89 8.12
N THR A 330 2.33 -15.06 6.80
CA THR A 330 1.50 -14.23 5.90
C THR A 330 0.03 -14.62 5.92
N GLY A 331 -0.28 -15.87 6.27
CA GLY A 331 -1.62 -16.45 6.12
C GLY A 331 -1.99 -16.76 4.66
N ASP A 332 -1.04 -16.64 3.73
CA ASP A 332 -1.21 -16.88 2.31
C ASP A 332 -0.46 -18.15 1.89
N CYS A 333 -1.13 -19.03 1.15
CA CYS A 333 -0.58 -20.27 0.64
C CYS A 333 0.05 -20.07 -0.72
N PHE A 334 1.24 -20.61 -0.88
CA PHE A 334 2.03 -20.55 -2.12
C PHE A 334 2.54 -21.91 -2.52
N ARG A 335 2.94 -22.02 -3.77
CA ARG A 335 3.74 -23.08 -4.32
C ARG A 335 4.99 -22.48 -4.96
N GLN A 336 6.12 -23.17 -4.87
CA GLN A 336 7.37 -22.79 -5.55
C GLN A 336 7.75 -23.85 -6.58
N ASP A 337 8.18 -23.44 -7.77
CA ASP A 337 8.69 -24.36 -8.78
C ASP A 337 10.23 -24.57 -8.70
N GLU A 338 10.74 -25.51 -9.49
CA GLU A 338 12.18 -25.85 -9.53
C GLU A 338 13.07 -24.69 -9.97
N GLU A 339 12.51 -23.70 -10.69
CA GLU A 339 13.23 -22.50 -11.13
C GLU A 339 13.17 -21.36 -10.10
N GLY A 340 12.48 -21.57 -8.96
CA GLY A 340 12.37 -20.62 -7.85
C GLY A 340 11.28 -19.58 -8.00
N TYR A 341 10.34 -19.77 -8.93
CA TYR A 341 9.16 -18.90 -9.05
C TYR A 341 8.10 -19.28 -8.04
N PHE A 342 7.49 -18.26 -7.44
CA PHE A 342 6.40 -18.40 -6.48
C PHE A 342 5.04 -18.13 -7.16
N TYR A 343 4.06 -18.92 -6.75
CA TYR A 343 2.68 -18.85 -7.24
C TYR A 343 1.74 -18.77 -6.04
N PHE A 344 0.95 -17.70 -5.98
CA PHE A 344 -0.12 -17.59 -5.01
C PHE A 344 -1.20 -18.63 -5.30
N VAL A 345 -1.64 -19.36 -4.29
CA VAL A 345 -2.64 -20.42 -4.44
C VAL A 345 -3.98 -19.99 -3.86
N ASP A 346 -3.99 -19.62 -2.58
CA ASP A 346 -5.19 -19.19 -1.87
C ASP A 346 -4.81 -18.63 -0.49
N ARG A 347 -5.77 -18.05 0.20
CA ARG A 347 -5.60 -17.77 1.62
C ARG A 347 -5.73 -19.03 2.46
N MET A 348 -4.91 -19.18 3.50
CA MET A 348 -4.86 -20.40 4.31
C MET A 348 -6.24 -20.80 4.87
N LYS A 349 -7.06 -19.82 5.27
CA LYS A 349 -8.40 -20.04 5.81
C LYS A 349 -9.41 -20.52 4.75
N ASP A 350 -9.24 -20.09 3.52
CA ASP A 350 -10.11 -20.51 2.40
C ASP A 350 -9.64 -21.86 1.85
N ALA A 351 -8.34 -22.12 1.86
CA ALA A 351 -7.74 -23.40 1.49
C ALA A 351 -8.15 -24.54 2.44
N MET A 352 -8.21 -24.27 3.76
CA MET A 352 -8.67 -25.27 4.74
C MET A 352 -10.15 -25.60 4.59
N ARG A 353 -11.01 -24.67 4.22
CA ARG A 353 -12.44 -24.92 3.96
C ARG A 353 -12.67 -25.87 2.78
N ARG A 354 -11.83 -25.81 1.74
CA ARG A 354 -11.93 -26.70 0.56
C ARG A 354 -11.41 -28.11 0.80
N ARG A 355 -10.55 -28.32 1.79
CA ARG A 355 -10.00 -29.65 2.15
C ARG A 355 -10.76 -30.33 3.29
N GLY A 356 -11.67 -29.63 3.93
CA GLY A 356 -12.47 -30.12 5.06
C GLY A 356 -13.89 -30.57 4.73
N GLU A 357 -14.22 -30.77 3.44
CA GLU A 357 -15.45 -31.43 2.99
C GLU A 357 -15.11 -32.79 2.37
#